data_f68f3d116f8ac5cded826fbed2de3a86
#
_entry.id   f68f3d116f8ac5cded826fbed2de3a86
#
_cell.length_a   1.000
_cell.length_b   1.000
_cell.length_c   1.000
_cell.angle_alpha   90.00
_cell.angle_beta   90.00
_cell.angle_gamma   90.00
#
_symmetry.space_group_name_H-M   'P 1'
#
loop_
_entity.id
_entity.type
_entity.pdbx_description
1 polymer ?
#
loop_
_entity_poly.entity_id
_entity_poly.type
_entity_poly.pdbx_seq_one_letter_code
_entity_poly.pdbx_strand_id
1 'polypeptide(L)' 'MDKETFRRKRERLGLTQEELGKRLGKKRLTIYRYEVGESPIPKAIEMALKVVEAEERK' A
#
# COMPACT_ATOMS: atom_id res chain seq x y z
N MET A 1 4.36 -10.09 -2.20
CA MET A 1 2.99 -9.59 -2.53
C MET A 1 2.98 -9.10 -3.95
N ASP A 2 1.97 -9.46 -4.72
CA ASP A 2 1.89 -8.97 -6.09
C ASP A 2 1.17 -7.61 -6.15
N LYS A 3 1.25 -6.95 -7.31
CA LYS A 3 0.72 -5.62 -7.49
C LYS A 3 -0.81 -5.57 -7.34
N GLU A 4 -1.49 -6.59 -7.79
CA GLU A 4 -2.94 -6.63 -7.73
C GLU A 4 -3.43 -6.78 -6.29
N THR A 5 -2.78 -7.62 -5.51
CA THR A 5 -3.11 -7.79 -4.10
C THR A 5 -2.88 -6.50 -3.33
N PHE A 6 -1.77 -5.81 -3.61
CA PHE A 6 -1.46 -4.52 -2.98
C PHE A 6 -2.56 -3.51 -3.27
N ARG A 7 -2.93 -3.35 -4.53
CA ARG A 7 -3.97 -2.41 -4.92
C ARG A 7 -5.31 -2.76 -4.28
N ARG A 8 -5.66 -4.04 -4.28
CA ARG A 8 -6.93 -4.49 -3.71
C ARG A 8 -7.01 -4.18 -2.22
N LYS A 9 -5.91 -4.38 -1.51
CA LYS A 9 -5.87 -4.07 -0.08
C LYS A 9 -6.05 -2.57 0.16
N ARG A 10 -5.41 -1.74 -0.66
CA ARG A 10 -5.59 -0.29 -0.56
C ARG A 10 -7.05 0.10 -0.79
N GLU A 11 -7.67 -0.44 -1.82
CA GLU A 11 -9.06 -0.13 -2.15
C GLU A 11 -10.01 -0.58 -1.04
N ARG A 12 -9.71 -1.73 -0.44
CA ARG A 12 -10.52 -2.25 0.66
C ARG A 12 -10.43 -1.34 1.89
N LEU A 13 -9.29 -0.71 2.08
CA LEU A 13 -9.11 0.25 3.17
C LEU A 13 -9.78 1.60 2.89
N GLY A 14 -10.23 1.82 1.66
CA GLY A 14 -10.84 3.09 1.28
C GLY A 14 -9.85 4.23 1.16
N LEU A 15 -8.58 3.93 0.97
CA LEU A 15 -7.53 4.95 0.91
C LEU A 15 -7.14 5.23 -0.53
N THR A 16 -6.84 6.49 -0.83
CA THR A 16 -6.23 6.86 -2.10
C THR A 16 -4.75 6.48 -2.07
N GLN A 17 -4.10 6.54 -3.24
CA GLN A 17 -2.66 6.29 -3.30
C GLN A 17 -1.89 7.26 -2.41
N GLU A 18 -2.30 8.52 -2.40
CA GLU A 18 -1.66 9.54 -1.57
C GLU A 18 -1.86 9.24 -0.09
N GLU A 19 -3.08 8.89 0.29
CA GLU A 19 -3.38 8.58 1.69
C GLU A 19 -2.61 7.38 2.19
N LEU A 20 -2.55 6.32 1.37
CA LEU A 20 -1.77 5.15 1.74
C LEU A 20 -0.29 5.48 1.82
N GLY A 21 0.20 6.31 0.89
CA GLY A 21 1.60 6.74 0.92
C GLY A 21 1.94 7.41 2.25
N LYS A 22 1.08 8.29 2.72
CA LYS A 22 1.29 8.96 4.01
C LYS A 22 1.36 7.96 5.17
N ARG A 23 0.50 6.94 5.13
CA ARG A 23 0.50 5.90 6.16
C ARG A 23 1.77 5.07 6.15
N LEU A 24 2.33 4.83 4.95
CA LEU A 24 3.52 4.00 4.79
C LEU A 24 4.82 4.80 4.77
N GLY A 25 4.73 6.13 4.85
CA GLY A 25 5.91 6.98 4.77
C GLY A 25 6.50 7.06 3.38
N LYS A 26 5.65 6.92 2.35
CA LYS A 26 6.07 6.95 0.94
C LYS A 26 5.28 7.99 0.17
N LYS A 27 5.83 8.41 -0.97
CA LYS A 27 5.14 9.37 -1.83
C LYS A 27 4.11 8.65 -2.70
N ARG A 28 3.11 9.41 -3.17
CA ARG A 28 2.07 8.86 -4.04
C ARG A 28 2.66 8.13 -5.25
N LEU A 29 3.70 8.71 -5.86
CA LEU A 29 4.34 8.10 -7.04
C LEU A 29 4.89 6.71 -6.71
N THR A 30 5.45 6.52 -5.53
CA THR A 30 5.98 5.23 -5.11
C THR A 30 4.86 4.20 -5.03
N ILE A 31 3.72 4.59 -4.46
CA ILE A 31 2.55 3.70 -4.36
C ILE A 31 2.06 3.34 -5.76
N TYR A 32 1.99 4.32 -6.65
CA TYR A 32 1.60 4.08 -8.04
C TYR A 32 2.51 3.04 -8.70
N ARG A 33 3.83 3.19 -8.53
CA ARG A 33 4.80 2.27 -9.14
C ARG A 33 4.64 0.85 -8.63
N TYR A 34 4.29 0.69 -7.36
CA TYR A 34 4.01 -0.64 -6.82
C TYR A 34 2.79 -1.24 -7.51
N GLU A 35 1.77 -0.43 -7.76
CA GLU A 35 0.50 -0.93 -8.29
C GLU A 35 0.53 -1.22 -9.78
N VAL A 36 1.41 -0.58 -10.54
CA VAL A 36 1.55 -0.87 -11.96
C VAL A 36 2.67 -1.87 -12.26
N GLY A 37 3.40 -2.28 -11.24
CA GLY A 37 4.46 -3.28 -11.40
C GLY A 37 5.79 -2.72 -11.85
N GLU A 38 5.97 -1.40 -11.82
CA GLU A 38 7.26 -0.79 -12.17
C GLU A 38 8.33 -1.05 -11.11
N SER A 39 7.92 -1.18 -9.88
CA SER A 39 8.84 -1.42 -8.76
C SER A 39 8.36 -2.61 -7.95
N PRO A 40 9.26 -3.48 -7.52
CA PRO A 40 8.87 -4.58 -6.65
C PRO A 40 8.42 -4.03 -5.30
N ILE A 41 7.49 -4.72 -4.66
CA ILE A 41 6.99 -4.31 -3.35
C ILE A 41 7.89 -4.92 -2.28
N PRO A 42 8.68 -4.11 -1.57
CA PRO A 42 9.57 -4.64 -0.53
C PRO A 42 8.78 -5.31 0.60
N LYS A 43 9.40 -6.29 1.23
CA LYS A 43 8.77 -6.99 2.33
C LYS A 43 8.44 -6.03 3.48
N ALA A 44 9.26 -5.01 3.69
CA ALA A 44 9.00 -4.00 4.71
C ALA A 44 7.67 -3.28 4.44
N ILE A 45 7.35 -3.03 3.17
CA ILE A 45 6.08 -2.39 2.80
C ILE A 45 4.92 -3.35 3.04
N GLU A 46 5.09 -4.65 2.77
CA GLU A 46 4.05 -5.63 3.08
C GLU A 46 3.73 -5.64 4.58
N MET A 47 4.76 -5.60 5.41
CA MET A 47 4.58 -5.61 6.86
C MET A 47 3.93 -4.32 7.34
N ALA A 48 4.35 -3.18 6.79
CA ALA A 48 3.76 -1.89 7.13
C ALA A 48 2.28 -1.85 6.73
N LEU A 49 1.95 -2.44 5.59
CA LEU A 49 0.57 -2.50 5.14
C LEU A 49 -0.29 -3.33 6.09
N LYS A 50 0.26 -4.43 6.63
CA LYS A 50 -0.44 -5.23 7.62
C LYS A 50 -0.77 -4.42 8.87
N VAL A 51 0.14 -3.55 9.28
CA VAL A 51 -0.08 -2.67 10.43
C VAL A 51 -1.23 -1.70 10.14
N VAL A 52 -1.22 -1.11 8.93
CA VAL A 52 -2.28 -0.19 8.53
C VAL A 52 -3.64 -0.92 8.52
N GLU A 53 -3.67 -2.13 7.98
CA GLU A 53 -4.90 -2.93 7.96
C GLU A 53 -5.40 -3.21 9.38
N ALA A 54 -4.52 -3.53 10.28
CA ALA A 54 -4.89 -3.80 11.67
C ALA A 54 -5.45 -2.55 12.35
N GLU A 55 -4.85 -1.39 12.08
CA GLU A 55 -5.31 -0.12 12.65
C GLU A 55 -6.70 0.27 12.13
N GLU A 56 -6.98 0.00 10.87
CA GLU A 56 -8.27 0.35 10.27
C GLU A 56 -9.40 -0.61 10.65
N ARG A 57 -9.07 -1.75 11.21
CA ARG A 57 -10.08 -2.76 11.58
C ARG A 57 -10.72 -2.55 12.92
N LYS A 58 -10.40 -1.50 13.62
CA LYS A 58 -10.95 -1.26 14.95
C LYS A 58 -12.44 -0.94 14.91
#